data_e671c314f187ca4c6b69cfebb69bc5cc
#
_entry.id   e671c314f187ca4c6b69cfebb69bc5cc
#
_cell.length_a   1.000
_cell.length_b   1.000
_cell.length_c   1.000
_cell.angle_alpha   90.00
_cell.angle_beta   90.00
_cell.angle_gamma   90.00
#
_symmetry.space_group_name_H-M   'P 1'
#
loop_
_entity.id
_entity.type
_entity.pdbx_description
1 polymer ?
#
loop_
_entity_poly.entity_id
_entity_poly.type
_entity_poly.pdbx_seq_one_letter_code
_entity_poly.pdbx_strand_id
1 'polypeptide(L)'
;KYNMKMVLFLITSETYNKWDTDVENREKEKKFNLMTKEEVKELIASDLVEIGGHTTKHLDMPNVDLKTIEEDLNISNKIIEEITGYKPISFAYPWGRSTKESRDIVKKVGYKFAVSTEDGPACFSDDLFEIVRVGIYSDDDIEKFKLRISGKYPFIREKRKEMKAFRNKIRKFFGIKTKQ
;
A
#
# COMPACT_ATOMS: atom_id res chain seq x y z
N LYS A 1 9.22 21.20 7.92
CA LYS A 1 8.30 22.36 8.00
C LYS A 1 7.10 22.06 8.91
N TYR A 2 6.49 20.88 8.80
CA TYR A 2 5.26 20.50 9.52
C TYR A 2 5.50 19.49 10.65
N ASN A 3 6.70 19.01 10.84
CA ASN A 3 7.10 18.03 11.87
C ASN A 3 6.17 16.79 11.92
N MET A 4 5.77 16.28 10.75
CA MET A 4 4.86 15.15 10.63
C MET A 4 5.65 13.85 10.53
N LYS A 5 5.28 12.87 11.34
CA LYS A 5 5.84 11.52 11.28
C LYS A 5 5.22 10.70 10.15
N MET A 6 6.01 9.82 9.55
CA MET A 6 5.56 8.90 8.51
C MET A 6 6.22 7.53 8.62
N VAL A 7 5.60 6.54 8.03
CA VAL A 7 6.20 5.22 7.79
C VAL A 7 6.48 5.08 6.30
N LEU A 8 7.71 4.71 5.96
CA LEU A 8 8.14 4.40 4.60
C LEU A 8 8.31 2.89 4.46
N PHE A 9 7.58 2.27 3.55
CA PHE A 9 7.66 0.82 3.29
C PHE A 9 8.63 0.55 2.14
N LEU A 10 9.76 -0.13 2.45
CA LEU A 10 10.85 -0.35 1.49
C LEU A 10 10.70 -1.67 0.71
N ILE A 11 10.89 -1.57 -0.60
CA ILE A 11 11.25 -2.69 -1.47
C ILE A 11 12.78 -2.78 -1.44
N THR A 12 13.35 -3.91 -0.99
CA THR A 12 14.75 -3.92 -0.54
C THR A 12 15.78 -4.40 -1.56
N SER A 13 15.37 -5.08 -2.64
CA SER A 13 16.30 -5.66 -3.64
C SER A 13 16.18 -5.04 -5.03
N GLU A 14 15.19 -4.21 -5.28
CA GLU A 14 15.02 -3.52 -6.56
C GLU A 14 15.67 -2.15 -6.51
N THR A 15 16.09 -1.66 -7.65
CA THR A 15 16.75 -0.35 -7.77
C THR A 15 15.89 0.71 -8.43
N TYR A 16 14.79 0.31 -9.05
CA TYR A 16 13.85 1.22 -9.72
C TYR A 16 12.41 0.75 -9.57
N ASN A 17 11.49 1.70 -9.60
CA ASN A 17 10.06 1.43 -9.52
C ASN A 17 9.52 0.98 -10.89
N LYS A 18 9.25 -0.32 -11.03
CA LYS A 18 8.62 -0.91 -12.24
C LYS A 18 7.10 -1.08 -12.11
N TRP A 19 6.53 -0.69 -10.98
CA TRP A 19 5.09 -0.79 -10.69
C TRP A 19 4.40 0.56 -10.71
N ASP A 20 5.09 1.61 -11.14
CA ASP A 20 4.50 2.92 -11.29
C ASP A 20 3.34 2.84 -12.30
N THR A 21 2.17 3.26 -11.84
CA THR A 21 0.93 3.24 -12.63
C THR A 21 0.61 4.58 -13.27
N ASP A 22 1.48 5.58 -13.11
CA ASP A 22 1.31 6.87 -13.77
C ASP A 22 1.37 6.69 -15.30
N VAL A 23 0.27 7.02 -15.95
CA VAL A 23 0.11 6.88 -17.42
C VAL A 23 1.18 7.70 -18.15
N GLU A 24 1.48 8.89 -17.66
CA GLU A 24 2.49 9.78 -18.27
C GLU A 24 3.89 9.17 -18.22
N ASN A 25 4.21 8.46 -17.16
CA ASN A 25 5.50 7.79 -17.00
C ASN A 25 5.59 6.51 -17.84
N ARG A 26 4.49 5.76 -17.97
CA ARG A 26 4.42 4.57 -18.83
C ARG A 26 4.67 4.91 -20.29
N GLU A 27 4.06 5.98 -20.80
CA GLU A 27 4.23 6.44 -22.18
C GLU A 27 5.65 6.92 -22.48
N LYS A 28 6.36 7.44 -21.48
CA LYS A 28 7.72 7.97 -21.62
C LYS A 28 8.81 6.96 -21.26
N GLU A 29 8.45 5.72 -20.94
CA GLU A 29 9.37 4.66 -20.43
C GLU A 29 10.24 5.14 -19.25
N LYS A 30 9.80 6.16 -18.51
CA LYS A 30 10.54 6.67 -17.36
C LYS A 30 10.48 5.66 -16.22
N LYS A 31 11.66 5.21 -15.83
CA LYS A 31 11.85 4.41 -14.62
C LYS A 31 12.28 5.35 -13.50
N PHE A 32 11.53 5.34 -12.40
CA PHE A 32 11.95 6.05 -11.20
C PHE A 32 12.84 5.12 -10.37
N ASN A 33 14.01 5.61 -9.99
CA ASN A 33 14.85 4.89 -9.05
C ASN A 33 14.13 4.78 -7.70
N LEU A 34 14.30 3.65 -7.07
CA LEU A 34 13.99 3.53 -5.65
C LEU A 34 15.10 4.22 -4.85
N MET A 35 14.80 4.55 -3.61
CA MET A 35 15.75 5.21 -2.73
C MET A 35 16.96 4.35 -2.47
N THR A 36 18.13 4.98 -2.47
CA THR A 36 19.39 4.36 -2.07
C THR A 36 19.44 4.15 -0.56
N LYS A 37 20.37 3.31 -0.10
CA LYS A 37 20.60 3.10 1.35
C LYS A 37 20.99 4.40 2.06
N GLU A 38 21.75 5.25 1.40
CA GLU A 38 22.21 6.55 1.90
C GLU A 38 21.02 7.51 2.10
N GLU A 39 20.13 7.60 1.12
CA GLU A 39 18.91 8.42 1.21
C GLU A 39 17.97 7.91 2.32
N VAL A 40 17.84 6.60 2.49
CA VAL A 40 17.07 6.02 3.60
C VAL A 40 17.68 6.39 4.96
N LYS A 41 19.02 6.32 5.10
CA LYS A 41 19.70 6.73 6.34
C LYS A 41 19.52 8.23 6.64
N GLU A 42 19.56 9.08 5.62
CA GLU A 42 19.29 10.51 5.78
C GLU A 42 17.86 10.77 6.30
N LEU A 43 16.88 10.05 5.77
CA LEU A 43 15.48 10.15 6.24
C LEU A 43 15.33 9.71 7.69
N ILE A 44 15.97 8.62 8.10
CA ILE A 44 15.91 8.11 9.48
C ILE A 44 16.54 9.13 10.46
N ALA A 45 17.63 9.78 10.05
CA ALA A 45 18.30 10.78 10.87
C ALA A 45 17.42 12.00 11.19
N SER A 46 16.30 12.18 10.51
CA SER A 46 15.32 13.22 10.81
C SER A 46 14.44 12.95 12.04
N ASP A 47 14.43 11.72 12.58
CA ASP A 47 13.52 11.23 13.62
C ASP A 47 12.02 11.29 13.25
N LEU A 48 11.72 11.55 11.98
CA LEU A 48 10.36 11.68 11.49
C LEU A 48 9.91 10.46 10.65
N VAL A 49 10.84 9.58 10.28
CA VAL A 49 10.58 8.47 9.36
C VAL A 49 10.88 7.14 10.02
N GLU A 50 9.86 6.30 10.13
CA GLU A 50 10.00 4.89 10.47
C GLU A 50 10.06 4.06 9.18
N ILE A 51 10.91 3.03 9.15
CA ILE A 51 11.01 2.11 8.01
C ILE A 51 10.24 0.84 8.29
N GLY A 52 9.31 0.51 7.37
CA GLY A 52 8.58 -0.75 7.33
C GLY A 52 8.98 -1.63 6.14
N GLY A 53 8.54 -2.88 6.15
CA GLY A 53 8.82 -3.85 5.09
C GLY A 53 7.79 -3.84 3.97
N HIS A 54 8.24 -4.16 2.74
CA HIS A 54 7.38 -4.29 1.56
C HIS A 54 7.88 -5.37 0.59
N THR A 55 8.45 -6.45 1.12
CA THR A 55 9.14 -7.54 0.40
C THR A 55 10.44 -7.09 -0.28
N THR A 56 11.20 -8.04 -0.85
CA THR A 56 12.43 -7.70 -1.58
C THR A 56 12.12 -7.20 -3.00
N LYS A 57 11.12 -7.77 -3.67
CA LYS A 57 10.82 -7.57 -5.10
C LYS A 57 9.36 -7.28 -5.39
N HIS A 58 8.63 -6.75 -4.40
CA HIS A 58 7.19 -6.46 -4.53
C HIS A 58 6.39 -7.71 -4.92
N LEU A 59 6.53 -8.81 -4.15
CA LEU A 59 5.91 -10.10 -4.44
C LEU A 59 4.38 -10.05 -4.44
N ASP A 60 3.75 -10.68 -5.42
CA ASP A 60 2.29 -10.92 -5.41
C ASP A 60 1.96 -12.09 -4.47
N MET A 61 1.94 -11.82 -3.17
CA MET A 61 1.89 -12.82 -2.11
C MET A 61 0.78 -13.88 -2.26
N PRO A 62 -0.44 -13.57 -2.74
CA PRO A 62 -1.45 -14.60 -3.00
C PRO A 62 -1.08 -15.64 -4.07
N ASN A 63 -0.13 -15.33 -4.95
CA ASN A 63 0.29 -16.17 -6.06
C ASN A 63 1.69 -16.76 -5.88
N VAL A 64 2.24 -16.70 -4.67
CA VAL A 64 3.57 -17.22 -4.31
C VAL A 64 3.43 -18.23 -3.18
N ASP A 65 4.22 -19.29 -3.17
CA ASP A 65 4.19 -20.28 -2.11
C ASP A 65 4.69 -19.71 -0.76
N LEU A 66 4.18 -20.27 0.33
CA LEU A 66 4.41 -19.74 1.68
C LEU A 66 5.89 -19.78 2.10
N LYS A 67 6.65 -20.76 1.62
CA LYS A 67 8.09 -20.87 1.94
C LYS A 67 8.86 -19.74 1.27
N THR A 68 8.59 -19.46 0.00
CA THR A 68 9.19 -18.34 -0.73
C THR A 68 8.84 -17.01 -0.08
N ILE A 69 7.59 -16.83 0.39
CA ILE A 69 7.18 -15.63 1.13
C ILE A 69 8.01 -15.47 2.41
N GLU A 70 8.13 -16.54 3.22
CA GLU A 70 8.89 -16.52 4.47
C GLU A 70 10.36 -16.18 4.24
N GLU A 71 11.00 -16.81 3.24
CA GLU A 71 12.39 -16.55 2.86
C GLU A 71 12.59 -15.10 2.41
N ASP A 72 11.73 -14.58 1.54
CA ASP A 72 11.78 -13.19 1.07
C ASP A 72 11.66 -12.18 2.21
N LEU A 73 10.69 -12.38 3.10
CA LEU A 73 10.47 -11.49 4.24
C LEU A 73 11.66 -11.49 5.21
N ASN A 74 12.28 -12.65 5.45
CA ASN A 74 13.46 -12.74 6.30
C ASN A 74 14.67 -12.01 5.66
N ILE A 75 14.85 -12.13 4.35
CA ILE A 75 15.89 -11.38 3.61
C ILE A 75 15.60 -9.87 3.69
N SER A 76 14.36 -9.46 3.42
CA SER A 76 13.95 -8.06 3.50
C SER A 76 14.20 -7.47 4.90
N ASN A 77 13.78 -8.19 5.95
CA ASN A 77 14.00 -7.76 7.33
C ASN A 77 15.46 -7.56 7.65
N LYS A 78 16.34 -8.50 7.22
CA LYS A 78 17.79 -8.40 7.42
C LYS A 78 18.36 -7.16 6.73
N ILE A 79 17.98 -6.89 5.48
CA ILE A 79 18.45 -5.72 4.74
C ILE A 79 18.00 -4.42 5.45
N ILE A 80 16.74 -4.36 5.91
CA ILE A 80 16.25 -3.19 6.65
C ILE A 80 17.03 -3.03 7.95
N GLU A 81 17.25 -4.10 8.72
CA GLU A 81 17.99 -4.06 9.97
C GLU A 81 19.44 -3.59 9.75
N GLU A 82 20.10 -4.01 8.66
CA GLU A 82 21.44 -3.56 8.28
C GLU A 82 21.49 -2.05 7.95
N ILE A 83 20.43 -1.50 7.36
CA ILE A 83 20.35 -0.07 7.01
C ILE A 83 20.01 0.79 8.22
N THR A 84 19.06 0.33 9.05
CA THR A 84 18.41 1.14 10.08
C THR A 84 18.97 0.90 11.48
N GLY A 85 19.58 -0.26 11.72
CA GLY A 85 20.00 -0.71 13.06
C GLY A 85 18.88 -1.34 13.89
N TYR A 86 17.65 -1.47 13.35
CA TYR A 86 16.52 -2.09 14.04
C TYR A 86 15.66 -2.96 13.10
N LYS A 87 14.98 -3.95 13.67
CA LYS A 87 14.01 -4.76 12.93
C LYS A 87 12.75 -3.99 12.63
N PRO A 88 12.22 -4.04 11.39
CA PRO A 88 10.95 -3.37 11.08
C PRO A 88 9.80 -4.03 11.85
N ILE A 89 8.90 -3.21 12.39
CA ILE A 89 7.71 -3.67 13.10
C ILE A 89 6.44 -3.58 12.26
N SER A 90 6.47 -2.84 11.16
CA SER A 90 5.35 -2.57 10.27
C SER A 90 5.58 -3.16 8.88
N PHE A 91 4.52 -3.66 8.25
CA PHE A 91 4.56 -4.23 6.91
C PHE A 91 3.44 -3.67 6.04
N ALA A 92 3.69 -3.44 4.75
CA ALA A 92 2.64 -3.20 3.77
C ALA A 92 2.61 -4.33 2.75
N TYR A 93 1.40 -4.87 2.50
CA TYR A 93 1.25 -5.89 1.46
C TYR A 93 1.40 -5.26 0.08
N PRO A 94 2.25 -5.84 -0.83
CA PRO A 94 2.26 -5.44 -2.23
C PRO A 94 0.85 -5.47 -2.84
N TRP A 95 0.45 -4.42 -3.54
CA TRP A 95 -0.93 -4.18 -4.03
C TRP A 95 -2.02 -4.26 -2.95
N GLY A 96 -1.67 -4.30 -1.67
CA GLY A 96 -2.60 -4.51 -0.56
C GLY A 96 -3.18 -5.92 -0.47
N ARG A 97 -2.63 -6.89 -1.21
CA ARG A 97 -3.18 -8.24 -1.37
C ARG A 97 -2.52 -9.23 -0.41
N SER A 98 -3.35 -9.94 0.35
CA SER A 98 -2.90 -11.00 1.26
C SER A 98 -3.88 -12.16 1.30
N THR A 99 -3.42 -13.32 1.73
CA THR A 99 -4.24 -14.45 2.19
C THR A 99 -4.09 -14.60 3.68
N LYS A 100 -4.95 -15.38 4.33
CA LYS A 100 -4.80 -15.66 5.77
C LYS A 100 -3.44 -16.26 6.07
N GLU A 101 -3.02 -17.22 5.27
CA GLU A 101 -1.74 -17.93 5.42
C GLU A 101 -0.54 -16.97 5.26
N SER A 102 -0.58 -16.07 4.28
CA SER A 102 0.47 -15.08 4.12
C SER A 102 0.52 -14.07 5.27
N ARG A 103 -0.63 -13.70 5.87
CA ARG A 103 -0.68 -12.89 7.09
C ARG A 103 -0.04 -13.61 8.28
N ASP A 104 -0.30 -14.91 8.42
CA ASP A 104 0.30 -15.73 9.48
C ASP A 104 1.84 -15.79 9.34
N ILE A 105 2.37 -15.84 8.09
CA ILE A 105 3.82 -15.73 7.84
C ILE A 105 4.36 -14.35 8.23
N VAL A 106 3.69 -13.27 7.84
CA VAL A 106 4.10 -11.90 8.21
C VAL A 106 4.20 -11.75 9.73
N LYS A 107 3.23 -12.30 10.47
CA LYS A 107 3.26 -12.35 11.93
C LYS A 107 4.42 -13.20 12.46
N LYS A 108 4.63 -14.38 11.88
CA LYS A 108 5.68 -15.34 12.28
C LYS A 108 7.08 -14.74 12.16
N VAL A 109 7.37 -13.99 11.10
CA VAL A 109 8.69 -13.37 10.86
C VAL A 109 8.96 -12.14 11.73
N GLY A 110 7.98 -11.72 12.57
CA GLY A 110 8.20 -10.77 13.64
C GLY A 110 7.56 -9.39 13.48
N TYR A 111 6.85 -9.11 12.39
CA TYR A 111 6.06 -7.89 12.26
C TYR A 111 4.99 -7.82 13.35
N LYS A 112 4.63 -6.61 13.77
CA LYS A 112 3.62 -6.36 14.81
C LYS A 112 2.28 -5.96 14.22
N PHE A 113 2.29 -5.35 13.05
CA PHE A 113 1.10 -5.00 12.29
C PHE A 113 1.39 -4.91 10.80
N ALA A 114 0.34 -5.03 9.99
CA ALA A 114 0.44 -4.90 8.55
C ALA A 114 -0.76 -4.14 7.98
N VAL A 115 -0.50 -3.41 6.88
CA VAL A 115 -1.48 -2.54 6.23
C VAL A 115 -1.81 -3.02 4.82
N SER A 116 -3.10 -2.94 4.48
CA SER A 116 -3.62 -3.22 3.14
C SER A 116 -3.88 -1.92 2.36
N THR A 117 -4.33 -2.03 1.11
CA THR A 117 -4.79 -0.89 0.28
C THR A 117 -6.30 -0.82 0.17
N GLU A 118 -7.04 -1.69 0.86
CA GLU A 118 -8.49 -1.58 0.87
C GLU A 118 -8.91 -0.26 1.49
N ASP A 119 -9.80 0.46 0.79
CA ASP A 119 -10.37 1.70 1.29
C ASP A 119 -11.42 1.35 2.36
N GLY A 120 -11.12 1.67 3.57
CA GLY A 120 -12.05 1.55 4.70
C GLY A 120 -11.96 2.76 5.61
N PRO A 121 -12.87 2.90 6.57
CA PRO A 121 -12.62 3.81 7.66
C PRO A 121 -11.27 3.39 8.27
N ALA A 122 -10.36 4.34 8.43
CA ALA A 122 -9.10 4.11 9.13
C ALA A 122 -9.44 3.76 10.58
N CYS A 123 -9.83 2.52 10.80
CA CYS A 123 -10.02 1.92 12.09
C CYS A 123 -8.98 0.81 12.23
N PHE A 124 -8.44 0.68 13.41
CA PHE A 124 -7.78 -0.54 13.78
C PHE A 124 -8.86 -1.63 13.70
N SER A 125 -8.81 -2.43 12.64
CA SER A 125 -9.63 -3.64 12.55
C SER A 125 -9.25 -4.57 13.71
N ASP A 126 -10.10 -5.53 14.03
CA ASP A 126 -9.80 -6.56 15.03
C ASP A 126 -8.54 -7.37 14.64
N ASP A 127 -8.13 -7.35 13.37
CA ASP A 127 -6.89 -7.95 12.85
C ASP A 127 -5.84 -6.87 12.56
N LEU A 128 -4.82 -6.78 13.41
CA LEU A 128 -3.67 -5.90 13.23
C LEU A 128 -2.84 -6.21 11.97
N PHE A 129 -3.06 -7.36 11.33
CA PHE A 129 -2.40 -7.76 10.09
C PHE A 129 -3.24 -7.47 8.83
N GLU A 130 -4.35 -6.73 8.97
CA GLU A 130 -5.21 -6.32 7.86
C GLU A 130 -5.72 -4.88 8.06
N ILE A 131 -4.86 -3.99 8.53
CA ILE A 131 -5.23 -2.59 8.79
C ILE A 131 -5.55 -1.89 7.46
N VAL A 132 -6.76 -1.40 7.38
CA VAL A 132 -7.25 -0.65 6.22
C VAL A 132 -6.76 0.79 6.26
N ARG A 133 -6.41 1.36 5.10
CA ARG A 133 -5.90 2.72 4.98
C ARG A 133 -6.79 3.56 4.07
N VAL A 134 -6.81 4.87 4.32
CA VAL A 134 -7.42 5.84 3.40
C VAL A 134 -6.38 6.25 2.37
N GLY A 135 -6.63 5.96 1.08
CA GLY A 135 -5.77 6.41 -0.01
C GLY A 135 -5.93 7.91 -0.25
N ILE A 136 -4.81 8.63 -0.31
CA ILE A 136 -4.74 10.04 -0.74
C ILE A 136 -3.94 10.07 -2.05
N TYR A 137 -4.45 10.78 -3.04
CA TYR A 137 -3.88 10.79 -4.39
C TYR A 137 -3.52 12.22 -4.82
N SER A 138 -2.59 12.33 -5.77
CA SER A 138 -2.10 13.62 -6.25
C SER A 138 -3.15 14.49 -6.96
N ASP A 139 -4.23 13.88 -7.46
CA ASP A 139 -5.38 14.55 -8.08
C ASP A 139 -6.51 14.90 -7.09
N ASP A 140 -6.30 14.62 -5.79
CA ASP A 140 -7.26 15.00 -4.77
C ASP A 140 -7.14 16.51 -4.48
N ASP A 141 -8.22 17.25 -4.75
CA ASP A 141 -8.39 18.61 -4.27
C ASP A 141 -8.65 18.64 -2.75
N ILE A 142 -8.64 19.84 -2.18
CA ILE A 142 -8.79 20.00 -0.72
C ILE A 142 -10.14 19.45 -0.20
N GLU A 143 -11.19 19.51 -1.00
CA GLU A 143 -12.52 19.02 -0.59
C GLU A 143 -12.56 17.49 -0.63
N LYS A 144 -11.94 16.85 -1.64
CA LYS A 144 -11.75 15.39 -1.67
C LYS A 144 -10.86 14.92 -0.52
N PHE A 145 -9.76 15.64 -0.26
CA PHE A 145 -8.89 15.34 0.87
C PHE A 145 -9.66 15.36 2.19
N LYS A 146 -10.37 16.45 2.49
CA LYS A 146 -11.22 16.56 3.70
C LYS A 146 -12.24 15.43 3.79
N LEU A 147 -12.86 15.08 2.67
CA LEU A 147 -13.84 14.00 2.60
C LEU A 147 -13.19 12.64 2.91
N ARG A 148 -12.00 12.36 2.36
CA ARG A 148 -11.27 11.10 2.61
C ARG A 148 -10.91 10.94 4.08
N ILE A 149 -10.33 11.97 4.71
CA ILE A 149 -9.90 11.91 6.11
C ILE A 149 -11.07 11.98 7.12
N SER A 150 -12.28 12.37 6.69
CA SER A 150 -13.46 12.46 7.57
C SER A 150 -14.03 11.09 7.98
N GLY A 151 -13.53 9.99 7.42
CA GLY A 151 -14.08 8.64 7.59
C GLY A 151 -15.41 8.39 6.85
N LYS A 152 -15.95 9.41 6.16
CA LYS A 152 -17.23 9.32 5.41
C LYS A 152 -17.03 8.82 3.97
N TYR A 153 -15.79 8.84 3.47
CA TYR A 153 -15.48 8.50 2.08
C TYR A 153 -15.89 7.07 1.67
N PRO A 154 -15.65 6.03 2.48
CA PRO A 154 -16.08 4.68 2.14
C PRO A 154 -17.58 4.57 1.94
N PHE A 155 -18.38 5.19 2.81
CA PHE A 155 -19.85 5.24 2.70
C PHE A 155 -20.32 5.91 1.40
N ILE A 156 -19.70 7.03 1.04
CA ILE A 156 -20.06 7.76 -0.18
C ILE A 156 -19.64 6.98 -1.42
N ARG A 157 -18.49 6.32 -1.38
CA ARG A 157 -18.00 5.44 -2.46
C ARG A 157 -18.94 4.25 -2.67
N GLU A 158 -19.38 3.61 -1.61
CA GLU A 158 -20.29 2.47 -1.68
C GLU A 158 -21.64 2.88 -2.26
N LYS A 159 -22.25 3.93 -1.76
CA LYS A 159 -23.47 4.53 -2.36
C LYS A 159 -23.30 4.91 -3.83
N ARG A 160 -22.15 5.46 -4.22
CA ARG A 160 -21.88 5.77 -5.63
C ARG A 160 -21.77 4.49 -6.50
N LYS A 161 -21.14 3.41 -5.97
CA LYS A 161 -21.11 2.11 -6.65
C LYS A 161 -22.51 1.53 -6.84
N GLU A 162 -23.33 1.54 -5.79
CA GLU A 162 -24.71 1.07 -5.84
C GLU A 162 -25.55 1.87 -6.85
N MET A 163 -25.47 3.21 -6.81
CA MET A 163 -26.17 4.07 -7.78
C MET A 163 -25.68 3.85 -9.21
N LYS A 164 -24.37 3.61 -9.42
CA LYS A 164 -23.81 3.29 -10.74
C LYS A 164 -24.33 1.94 -11.23
N ALA A 165 -24.34 0.92 -10.36
CA ALA A 165 -24.88 -0.40 -10.68
C ALA A 165 -26.39 -0.34 -11.00
N PHE A 166 -27.16 0.38 -10.19
CA PHE A 166 -28.59 0.61 -10.43
C PHE A 166 -28.84 1.34 -11.75
N ARG A 167 -28.11 2.42 -12.02
CA ARG A 167 -28.19 3.14 -13.29
C ARG A 167 -27.84 2.28 -14.49
N ASN A 168 -26.82 1.41 -14.38
CA ASN A 168 -26.45 0.48 -15.43
C ASN A 168 -27.54 -0.60 -15.65
N LYS A 169 -28.17 -1.06 -14.58
CA LYS A 169 -29.30 -2.01 -14.66
C LYS A 169 -30.50 -1.39 -15.38
N ILE A 170 -30.83 -0.14 -15.08
CA ILE A 170 -31.90 0.62 -15.77
C ILE A 170 -31.53 0.81 -17.26
N ARG A 171 -30.30 1.23 -17.57
CA ARG A 171 -29.85 1.41 -18.95
C ARG A 171 -29.94 0.11 -19.74
N LYS A 172 -29.54 -1.02 -19.15
CA LYS A 172 -29.65 -2.33 -19.77
C LYS A 172 -31.11 -2.73 -20.03
N PHE A 173 -31.98 -2.43 -19.08
CA PHE A 173 -33.42 -2.69 -19.22
C PHE A 173 -34.06 -1.87 -20.36
N PHE A 174 -33.67 -0.61 -20.51
CA PHE A 174 -34.17 0.28 -21.57
C PHE A 174 -33.35 0.25 -22.87
N GLY A 175 -32.38 -0.65 -23.04
CA GLY A 175 -31.57 -0.80 -24.26
C GLY A 175 -30.67 0.40 -24.58
N ILE A 176 -30.36 1.28 -23.61
CA ILE A 176 -29.56 2.48 -23.81
C ILE A 176 -28.08 2.12 -23.84
N LYS A 177 -27.43 2.23 -25.03
CA LYS A 177 -25.98 1.97 -25.19
C LYS A 177 -25.15 2.98 -24.40
N THR A 178 -24.11 2.51 -23.70
CA THR A 178 -23.05 3.36 -23.10
C THR A 178 -22.23 3.96 -24.22
N LYS A 179 -22.11 5.30 -24.25
CA LYS A 179 -21.00 5.94 -24.97
C LYS A 179 -19.70 5.52 -24.27
N GLN A 180 -18.76 4.97 -25.05
CA GLN A 180 -17.37 4.72 -24.63
C GLN A 180 -16.69 6.01 -24.23
#